data_23735f4d67e6ae34a8a89899ac568694
#
_entry.id   23735f4d67e6ae34a8a89899ac568694
#
_cell.length_a   1.000
_cell.length_b   1.000
_cell.length_c   1.000
_cell.angle_alpha   90.00
_cell.angle_beta   90.00
_cell.angle_gamma   90.00
#
_symmetry.space_group_name_H-M   'P 1'
#
loop_
_entity.id
_entity.type
_entity.pdbx_description
1 polymer ?
#
loop_
_entity_poly.entity_id
_entity_poly.type
_entity_poly.pdbx_seq_one_letter_code
_entity_poly.pdbx_strand_id
1 'polypeptide(L)'
;ITTQFVPRADLVLFVTSADRPFTESERLFLETIRNWGKKVVIVLNKIDLFQSTEELNQVVAFIADNALKLFGVTPEIFPVSSRLALRAKQGEPALWEPSRFGPLETYIQTTLDEKGRLRLKFMNPLGVAQALVKKYLEVSSSRLDLLSADFAMLDDVEAQLKLYREDMGRD
;
A
#
# COMPACT_ATOMS: atom_id res chain seq x y z
N ILE A 1 -15.15 10.29 8.46
CA ILE A 1 -15.93 9.26 7.74
C ILE A 1 -14.98 8.16 7.23
N THR A 2 -13.92 8.47 6.48
CA THR A 2 -13.05 7.49 5.82
C THR A 2 -12.32 6.56 6.81
N THR A 3 -11.80 7.08 7.93
CA THR A 3 -11.09 6.31 8.96
C THR A 3 -11.97 5.29 9.69
N GLN A 4 -13.29 5.44 9.65
CA GLN A 4 -14.23 4.51 10.28
C GLN A 4 -14.69 3.40 9.34
N PHE A 5 -14.78 3.68 8.04
CA PHE A 5 -15.33 2.74 7.05
C PHE A 5 -14.27 1.88 6.38
N VAL A 6 -13.10 2.43 6.06
CA VAL A 6 -12.05 1.69 5.36
C VAL A 6 -11.57 0.45 6.12
N PRO A 7 -11.41 0.45 7.45
CA PRO A 7 -11.05 -0.77 8.20
C PRO A 7 -12.07 -1.91 8.05
N ARG A 8 -13.33 -1.59 7.74
CA ARG A 8 -14.43 -2.56 7.55
C ARG A 8 -14.61 -3.00 6.10
N ALA A 9 -13.95 -2.33 5.16
CA ALA A 9 -14.05 -2.65 3.74
C ALA A 9 -13.31 -3.94 3.42
N ASP A 10 -13.86 -4.76 2.53
CA ASP A 10 -13.20 -5.94 1.99
C ASP A 10 -12.27 -5.60 0.83
N LEU A 11 -12.58 -4.54 0.09
CA LEU A 11 -11.82 -4.01 -1.03
C LEU A 11 -11.88 -2.48 -1.02
N VAL A 12 -10.76 -1.83 -1.30
CA VAL A 12 -10.68 -0.38 -1.45
C VAL A 12 -10.42 -0.05 -2.92
N LEU A 13 -11.38 0.60 -3.57
CA LEU A 13 -11.17 1.22 -4.87
C LEU A 13 -10.66 2.65 -4.63
N PHE A 14 -9.37 2.83 -4.87
CA PHE A 14 -8.74 4.14 -4.75
C PHE A 14 -8.77 4.86 -6.10
N VAL A 15 -9.58 5.91 -6.20
CA VAL A 15 -9.73 6.67 -7.45
C VAL A 15 -8.84 7.90 -7.40
N THR A 16 -7.92 7.99 -8.34
CA THR A 16 -7.06 9.17 -8.56
C THR A 16 -7.28 9.75 -9.95
N SER A 17 -6.85 10.97 -10.16
CA SER A 17 -7.03 11.71 -11.42
C SER A 17 -5.75 11.71 -12.25
N ALA A 18 -5.89 11.55 -13.57
CA ALA A 18 -4.78 11.52 -14.52
C ALA A 18 -3.97 12.83 -14.57
N ASP A 19 -4.60 13.95 -14.26
CA ASP A 19 -3.95 15.27 -14.25
C ASP A 19 -2.97 15.47 -13.08
N ARG A 20 -3.20 14.81 -11.95
CA ARG A 20 -2.33 14.88 -10.74
C ARG A 20 -2.36 13.57 -9.97
N PRO A 21 -1.80 12.50 -10.51
CA PRO A 21 -1.80 11.22 -9.83
C PRO A 21 -0.80 11.19 -8.69
N PHE A 22 -1.15 10.50 -7.62
CA PHE A 22 -0.26 10.22 -6.49
C PHE A 22 0.22 11.48 -5.76
N THR A 23 -0.70 12.40 -5.47
CA THR A 23 -0.43 13.58 -4.64
C THR A 23 0.04 13.17 -3.23
N GLU A 24 0.71 14.08 -2.52
CA GLU A 24 1.18 13.79 -1.15
C GLU A 24 0.04 13.38 -0.21
N SER A 25 -1.12 14.03 -0.30
CA SER A 25 -2.30 13.65 0.49
C SER A 25 -2.81 12.25 0.15
N GLU A 26 -2.78 11.87 -1.13
CA GLU A 26 -3.14 10.52 -1.58
C GLU A 26 -2.13 9.49 -1.09
N ARG A 27 -0.84 9.80 -1.14
CA ARG A 27 0.23 8.94 -0.62
C ARG A 27 0.05 8.65 0.86
N LEU A 28 -0.16 9.69 1.69
CA LEU A 28 -0.40 9.54 3.13
C LEU A 28 -1.66 8.71 3.42
N PHE A 29 -2.70 8.90 2.62
CA PHE A 29 -3.92 8.11 2.76
C PHE A 29 -3.69 6.64 2.38
N LEU A 30 -2.97 6.37 1.30
CA LEU A 30 -2.61 5.01 0.89
C LEU A 30 -1.71 4.31 1.93
N GLU A 31 -0.80 5.04 2.59
CA GLU A 31 -0.03 4.52 3.72
C GLU A 31 -0.94 4.07 4.87
N THR A 32 -1.95 4.85 5.17
CA THR A 32 -2.95 4.49 6.18
C THR A 32 -3.70 3.21 5.80
N ILE A 33 -4.12 3.07 4.53
CA ILE A 33 -4.80 1.87 4.03
C ILE A 33 -3.86 0.65 4.10
N ARG A 34 -2.58 0.82 3.73
CA ARG A 34 -1.56 -0.23 3.87
C ARG A 34 -1.47 -0.75 5.30
N ASN A 35 -1.45 0.17 6.27
CA ASN A 35 -1.34 -0.19 7.68
C ASN A 35 -2.56 -1.00 8.19
N TRP A 36 -3.70 -0.88 7.53
CA TRP A 36 -4.88 -1.70 7.79
C TRP A 36 -4.88 -3.06 7.07
N GLY A 37 -3.85 -3.35 6.25
CA GLY A 37 -3.70 -4.62 5.53
C GLY A 37 -4.81 -4.87 4.50
N LYS A 38 -5.40 -3.81 3.93
CA LYS A 38 -6.53 -3.93 2.99
C LYS A 38 -6.06 -4.10 1.55
N LYS A 39 -6.82 -4.91 0.78
CA LYS A 39 -6.61 -4.98 -0.67
C LYS A 39 -7.01 -3.65 -1.30
N VAL A 40 -6.10 -3.07 -2.08
CA VAL A 40 -6.30 -1.82 -2.82
C VAL A 40 -6.28 -2.11 -4.31
N VAL A 41 -7.17 -1.46 -5.03
CA VAL A 41 -7.18 -1.36 -6.49
C VAL A 41 -7.15 0.11 -6.84
N ILE A 42 -6.28 0.49 -7.75
CA ILE A 42 -6.13 1.89 -8.18
C ILE A 42 -6.91 2.11 -9.47
N VAL A 43 -7.77 3.10 -9.47
CA VAL A 43 -8.52 3.54 -10.64
C VAL A 43 -7.97 4.90 -11.08
N LEU A 44 -7.24 4.93 -12.18
CA LEU A 44 -6.75 6.15 -12.80
C LEU A 44 -7.82 6.72 -13.72
N ASN A 45 -8.55 7.71 -13.24
CA ASN A 45 -9.65 8.33 -13.97
C ASN A 45 -9.19 9.52 -14.84
N LYS A 46 -10.01 9.91 -15.81
CA LYS A 46 -9.79 11.00 -16.76
C LYS A 46 -8.68 10.73 -17.79
N ILE A 47 -8.51 9.48 -18.22
CA ILE A 47 -7.51 9.16 -19.27
C ILE A 47 -7.78 9.87 -20.61
N ASP A 48 -8.99 10.38 -20.79
CA ASP A 48 -9.38 11.21 -21.94
C ASP A 48 -8.66 12.58 -22.01
N LEU A 49 -7.87 12.93 -21.00
CA LEU A 49 -6.99 14.09 -21.00
C LEU A 49 -5.68 13.85 -21.76
N PHE A 50 -5.25 12.60 -21.90
CA PHE A 50 -4.01 12.26 -22.61
C PHE A 50 -4.20 12.31 -24.11
N GLN A 51 -3.17 12.81 -24.80
CA GLN A 51 -3.15 12.91 -26.25
C GLN A 51 -2.57 11.65 -26.92
N SER A 52 -1.79 10.87 -26.17
CA SER A 52 -1.15 9.65 -26.69
C SER A 52 -1.22 8.49 -25.69
N THR A 53 -1.07 7.28 -26.22
CA THR A 53 -0.98 6.05 -25.40
C THR A 53 0.33 6.03 -24.63
N GLU A 54 1.39 6.64 -25.15
CA GLU A 54 2.70 6.74 -24.52
C GLU A 54 2.63 7.54 -23.21
N GLU A 55 1.96 8.70 -23.23
CA GLU A 55 1.71 9.52 -22.04
C GLU A 55 0.94 8.73 -20.98
N LEU A 56 -0.13 8.04 -21.39
CA LEU A 56 -0.89 7.19 -20.48
C LEU A 56 -0.01 6.11 -19.84
N ASN A 57 0.80 5.41 -20.65
CA ASN A 57 1.66 4.34 -20.17
C ASN A 57 2.72 4.87 -19.19
N GLN A 58 3.28 6.06 -19.43
CA GLN A 58 4.24 6.69 -18.50
C GLN A 58 3.59 6.99 -17.14
N VAL A 59 2.36 7.50 -17.14
CA VAL A 59 1.64 7.78 -15.88
C VAL A 59 1.26 6.50 -15.16
N VAL A 60 0.83 5.46 -15.87
CA VAL A 60 0.53 4.15 -15.28
C VAL A 60 1.78 3.54 -14.66
N ALA A 61 2.93 3.59 -15.35
CA ALA A 61 4.21 3.12 -14.84
C ALA A 61 4.63 3.90 -13.58
N PHE A 62 4.50 5.22 -13.59
CA PHE A 62 4.78 6.07 -12.43
C PHE A 62 3.93 5.67 -11.21
N ILE A 63 2.63 5.42 -11.41
CA ILE A 63 1.73 4.97 -10.32
C ILE A 63 2.14 3.58 -9.83
N ALA A 64 2.46 2.65 -10.75
CA ALA A 64 2.87 1.30 -10.42
C ALA A 64 4.15 1.28 -9.56
N ASP A 65 5.16 2.07 -9.94
CA ASP A 65 6.41 2.18 -9.20
C ASP A 65 6.22 2.76 -7.79
N ASN A 66 5.43 3.82 -7.67
CA ASN A 66 5.13 4.41 -6.36
C ASN A 66 4.30 3.46 -5.49
N ALA A 67 3.31 2.78 -6.07
CA ALA A 67 2.51 1.80 -5.36
C ALA A 67 3.34 0.59 -4.92
N LEU A 68 4.27 0.11 -5.77
CA LEU A 68 5.20 -0.97 -5.41
C LEU A 68 6.08 -0.58 -4.21
N LYS A 69 6.64 0.63 -4.21
CA LYS A 69 7.43 1.15 -3.08
C LYS A 69 6.61 1.24 -1.80
N LEU A 70 5.34 1.63 -1.94
CA LEU A 70 4.45 1.83 -0.81
C LEU A 70 3.93 0.51 -0.23
N PHE A 71 3.44 -0.41 -1.06
CA PHE A 71 2.76 -1.64 -0.64
C PHE A 71 3.69 -2.87 -0.63
N GLY A 72 4.84 -2.80 -1.29
CA GLY A 72 5.72 -3.96 -1.52
C GLY A 72 5.22 -4.92 -2.62
N VAL A 73 4.05 -4.62 -3.18
CA VAL A 73 3.44 -5.32 -4.33
C VAL A 73 2.75 -4.29 -5.22
N THR A 74 2.69 -4.54 -6.52
CA THR A 74 1.95 -3.67 -7.44
C THR A 74 0.47 -4.04 -7.39
N PRO A 75 -0.43 -3.12 -6.96
CA PRO A 75 -1.87 -3.35 -7.02
C PRO A 75 -2.37 -3.35 -8.47
N GLU A 76 -3.58 -3.86 -8.69
CA GLU A 76 -4.23 -3.72 -10.00
C GLU A 76 -4.54 -2.24 -10.26
N ILE A 77 -4.21 -1.79 -11.48
CA ILE A 77 -4.41 -0.40 -11.91
C ILE A 77 -5.33 -0.40 -13.11
N PHE A 78 -6.46 0.30 -13.01
CA PHE A 78 -7.44 0.43 -14.09
C PHE A 78 -7.44 1.89 -14.60
N PRO A 79 -6.80 2.15 -15.75
CA PRO A 79 -6.92 3.45 -16.42
C PRO A 79 -8.27 3.55 -17.14
N VAL A 80 -9.10 4.54 -16.74
CA VAL A 80 -10.46 4.70 -17.24
C VAL A 80 -10.82 6.16 -17.51
N SER A 81 -11.83 6.38 -18.36
CA SER A 81 -12.54 7.65 -18.46
C SER A 81 -14.00 7.46 -18.08
N SER A 82 -14.36 7.85 -16.85
CA SER A 82 -15.76 7.84 -16.42
C SER A 82 -16.65 8.72 -17.26
N ARG A 83 -16.11 9.83 -17.82
CA ARG A 83 -16.84 10.73 -18.72
C ARG A 83 -17.25 10.03 -20.01
N LEU A 84 -16.30 9.34 -20.65
CA LEU A 84 -16.60 8.61 -21.89
C LEU A 84 -17.52 7.42 -21.63
N ALA A 85 -17.32 6.69 -20.52
CA ALA A 85 -18.18 5.60 -20.13
C ALA A 85 -19.64 6.06 -19.90
N LEU A 86 -19.84 7.20 -19.24
CA LEU A 86 -21.16 7.77 -19.00
C LEU A 86 -21.84 8.13 -20.33
N ARG A 87 -21.14 8.83 -21.23
CA ARG A 87 -21.66 9.18 -22.57
C ARG A 87 -22.01 7.93 -23.39
N ALA A 88 -21.16 6.90 -23.32
CA ALA A 88 -21.44 5.63 -23.98
C ALA A 88 -22.77 5.02 -23.52
N LYS A 89 -23.05 5.05 -22.23
CA LYS A 89 -24.32 4.56 -21.64
C LYS A 89 -25.52 5.50 -21.94
N GLN A 90 -25.27 6.75 -22.31
CA GLN A 90 -26.31 7.74 -22.64
C GLN A 90 -26.67 7.82 -24.13
N GLY A 91 -26.09 6.94 -24.97
CA GLY A 91 -26.46 6.85 -26.38
C GLY A 91 -25.31 6.97 -27.37
N GLU A 92 -24.06 7.02 -26.89
CA GLU A 92 -22.86 7.06 -27.73
C GLU A 92 -22.02 5.77 -27.56
N PRO A 93 -22.51 4.56 -27.93
CA PRO A 93 -21.87 3.29 -27.59
C PRO A 93 -20.45 3.13 -28.10
N ALA A 94 -20.07 3.85 -29.18
CA ALA A 94 -18.70 3.87 -29.70
C ALA A 94 -17.66 4.39 -28.70
N LEU A 95 -18.06 5.12 -27.67
CA LEU A 95 -17.17 5.64 -26.63
C LEU A 95 -16.87 4.61 -25.52
N TRP A 96 -17.53 3.45 -25.55
CA TRP A 96 -17.33 2.43 -24.51
C TRP A 96 -15.90 1.87 -24.51
N GLU A 97 -15.43 1.40 -25.65
CA GLU A 97 -14.05 0.88 -25.78
C GLU A 97 -12.98 1.93 -25.45
N PRO A 98 -13.04 3.17 -26.01
CA PRO A 98 -12.12 4.23 -25.62
C PRO A 98 -12.16 4.60 -24.13
N SER A 99 -13.28 4.39 -23.44
CA SER A 99 -13.40 4.65 -22.01
C SER A 99 -12.57 3.72 -21.15
N ARG A 100 -12.21 2.52 -21.64
CA ARG A 100 -11.55 1.41 -20.90
C ARG A 100 -12.27 1.01 -19.61
N PHE A 101 -13.57 1.27 -19.52
CA PHE A 101 -14.34 1.02 -18.29
C PHE A 101 -14.77 -0.46 -18.16
N GLY A 102 -14.85 -1.20 -19.27
CA GLY A 102 -15.25 -2.61 -19.31
C GLY A 102 -14.43 -3.52 -18.40
N PRO A 103 -13.09 -3.50 -18.48
CA PRO A 103 -12.23 -4.29 -17.59
C PRO A 103 -12.46 -4.00 -16.10
N LEU A 104 -12.68 -2.74 -15.71
CA LEU A 104 -13.00 -2.37 -14.33
C LEU A 104 -14.37 -2.93 -13.90
N GLU A 105 -15.41 -2.81 -14.73
CA GLU A 105 -16.73 -3.42 -14.43
C GLU A 105 -16.64 -4.93 -14.26
N THR A 106 -15.95 -5.61 -15.17
CA THR A 106 -15.73 -7.05 -15.08
C THR A 106 -14.99 -7.42 -13.78
N TYR A 107 -13.94 -6.68 -13.45
CA TYR A 107 -13.20 -6.91 -12.22
C TYR A 107 -14.09 -6.75 -10.98
N ILE A 108 -14.89 -5.70 -10.91
CA ILE A 108 -15.80 -5.46 -9.79
C ILE A 108 -16.81 -6.60 -9.68
N GLN A 109 -17.43 -7.01 -10.80
CA GLN A 109 -18.43 -8.08 -10.80
C GLN A 109 -17.82 -9.41 -10.36
N THR A 110 -16.66 -9.80 -10.90
CA THR A 110 -16.01 -11.07 -10.55
C THR A 110 -15.44 -11.07 -9.13
N THR A 111 -15.03 -9.91 -8.62
CA THR A 111 -14.49 -9.79 -7.25
C THR A 111 -15.62 -9.79 -6.22
N LEU A 112 -16.80 -9.28 -6.57
CA LEU A 112 -17.98 -9.21 -5.69
C LEU A 112 -18.94 -10.40 -5.87
N ASP A 113 -18.64 -11.37 -6.71
CA ASP A 113 -19.40 -12.64 -6.75
C ASP A 113 -19.22 -13.41 -5.42
N GLU A 114 -20.00 -14.48 -5.21
CA GLU A 114 -19.96 -15.24 -3.94
C GLU A 114 -18.57 -15.80 -3.62
N LYS A 115 -17.86 -16.31 -4.63
CA LYS A 115 -16.52 -16.88 -4.46
C LYS A 115 -15.48 -15.78 -4.20
N GLY A 116 -15.57 -14.68 -4.91
CA GLY A 116 -14.69 -13.51 -4.73
C GLY A 116 -14.88 -12.88 -3.34
N ARG A 117 -16.10 -12.72 -2.87
CA ARG A 117 -16.42 -12.23 -1.53
C ARG A 117 -15.89 -13.13 -0.42
N LEU A 118 -16.05 -14.44 -0.55
CA LEU A 118 -15.48 -15.41 0.40
C LEU A 118 -13.97 -15.31 0.43
N ARG A 119 -13.32 -15.27 -0.73
CA ARG A 119 -11.85 -15.11 -0.83
C ARG A 119 -11.38 -13.83 -0.15
N LEU A 120 -12.00 -12.69 -0.40
CA LEU A 120 -11.67 -11.42 0.25
C LEU A 120 -11.84 -11.48 1.77
N LYS A 121 -12.95 -12.09 2.25
CA LYS A 121 -13.20 -12.25 3.69
C LYS A 121 -12.12 -13.08 4.40
N PHE A 122 -11.55 -14.10 3.74
CA PHE A 122 -10.45 -14.88 4.31
C PHE A 122 -9.08 -14.22 4.14
N MET A 123 -8.86 -13.48 3.05
CA MET A 123 -7.57 -12.81 2.81
C MET A 123 -7.36 -11.57 3.70
N ASN A 124 -8.42 -10.84 4.01
CA ASN A 124 -8.32 -9.63 4.83
C ASN A 124 -7.77 -9.88 6.26
N PRO A 125 -8.27 -10.87 7.04
CA PRO A 125 -7.68 -11.20 8.33
C PRO A 125 -6.21 -11.62 8.23
N LEU A 126 -5.84 -12.32 7.16
CA LEU A 126 -4.44 -12.71 6.91
C LEU A 126 -3.55 -11.50 6.65
N GLY A 127 -3.99 -10.54 5.84
CA GLY A 127 -3.27 -9.28 5.60
C GLY A 127 -3.08 -8.47 6.89
N VAL A 128 -4.11 -8.36 7.72
CA VAL A 128 -4.03 -7.71 9.04
C VAL A 128 -3.05 -8.44 9.95
N ALA A 129 -3.11 -9.78 10.01
CA ALA A 129 -2.21 -10.59 10.82
C ALA A 129 -0.75 -10.42 10.37
N GLN A 130 -0.48 -10.43 9.07
CA GLN A 130 0.86 -10.18 8.52
C GLN A 130 1.39 -8.78 8.89
N ALA A 131 0.55 -7.75 8.77
CA ALA A 131 0.93 -6.38 9.15
C ALA A 131 1.25 -6.27 10.65
N LEU A 132 0.46 -6.92 11.52
CA LEU A 132 0.70 -6.97 12.96
C LEU A 132 2.00 -7.71 13.27
N VAL A 133 2.22 -8.90 12.71
CA VAL A 133 3.44 -9.68 12.91
C VAL A 133 4.67 -8.88 12.49
N LYS A 134 4.64 -8.25 11.33
CA LYS A 134 5.74 -7.40 10.86
C LYS A 134 6.04 -6.27 11.84
N LYS A 135 5.01 -5.55 12.29
CA LYS A 135 5.14 -4.46 13.27
C LYS A 135 5.78 -4.93 14.57
N TYR A 136 5.32 -6.07 15.11
CA TYR A 136 5.88 -6.60 16.36
C TYR A 136 7.30 -7.15 16.20
N LEU A 137 7.63 -7.72 15.04
CA LEU A 137 9.01 -8.12 14.73
C LEU A 137 9.96 -6.92 14.70
N GLU A 138 9.56 -5.81 14.04
CA GLU A 138 10.35 -4.57 14.00
C GLU A 138 10.58 -4.01 15.42
N VAL A 139 9.53 -3.97 16.25
CA VAL A 139 9.65 -3.50 17.65
C VAL A 139 10.55 -4.43 18.48
N SER A 140 10.42 -5.75 18.30
CA SER A 140 11.23 -6.73 19.05
C SER A 140 12.69 -6.70 18.63
N SER A 141 12.97 -6.56 17.33
CA SER A 141 14.34 -6.39 16.81
C SER A 141 15.00 -5.14 17.38
N SER A 142 14.31 -4.00 17.35
CA SER A 142 14.85 -2.75 17.91
C SER A 142 15.13 -2.85 19.41
N ARG A 143 14.30 -3.58 20.16
CA ARG A 143 14.56 -3.83 21.60
C ARG A 143 15.75 -4.75 21.83
N LEU A 144 15.90 -5.77 21.00
CA LEU A 144 17.08 -6.66 21.05
C LEU A 144 18.38 -5.91 20.77
N ASP A 145 18.36 -5.03 19.76
CA ASP A 145 19.53 -4.20 19.42
C ASP A 145 19.93 -3.28 20.59
N LEU A 146 18.95 -2.64 21.24
CA LEU A 146 19.18 -1.80 22.43
C LEU A 146 19.75 -2.61 23.59
N LEU A 147 19.15 -3.77 23.91
CA LEU A 147 19.65 -4.64 24.97
C LEU A 147 21.05 -5.14 24.69
N SER A 148 21.36 -5.49 23.44
CA SER A 148 22.71 -5.94 23.04
C SER A 148 23.75 -4.83 23.23
N ALA A 149 23.39 -3.58 22.93
CA ALA A 149 24.24 -2.42 23.19
C ALA A 149 24.46 -2.18 24.70
N ASP A 150 23.40 -2.31 25.50
CA ASP A 150 23.49 -2.20 26.97
C ASP A 150 24.38 -3.27 27.58
N PHE A 151 24.27 -4.52 27.12
CA PHE A 151 25.14 -5.62 27.57
C PHE A 151 26.60 -5.36 27.17
N ALA A 152 26.89 -4.91 25.96
CA ALA A 152 28.26 -4.58 25.54
C ALA A 152 28.86 -3.46 26.42
N MET A 153 28.05 -2.47 26.80
CA MET A 153 28.48 -1.40 27.71
C MET A 153 28.77 -1.93 29.13
N LEU A 154 27.98 -2.88 29.63
CA LEU A 154 28.21 -3.51 30.93
C LEU A 154 29.51 -4.35 30.92
N ASP A 155 29.76 -5.10 29.88
CA ASP A 155 30.98 -5.88 29.70
C ASP A 155 32.23 -4.97 29.69
N ASP A 156 32.15 -3.82 29.01
CA ASP A 156 33.22 -2.82 29.02
C ASP A 156 33.48 -2.24 30.41
N VAL A 157 32.43 -1.90 31.17
CA VAL A 157 32.56 -1.41 32.55
C VAL A 157 33.16 -2.48 33.45
N GLU A 158 32.75 -3.73 33.32
CA GLU A 158 33.32 -4.86 34.11
C GLU A 158 34.80 -5.04 33.79
N ALA A 159 35.19 -4.97 32.51
CA ALA A 159 36.58 -5.05 32.12
C ALA A 159 37.44 -3.90 32.69
N GLN A 160 36.91 -2.66 32.68
CA GLN A 160 37.57 -1.49 33.27
C GLN A 160 37.72 -1.64 34.80
N LEU A 161 36.70 -2.10 35.51
CA LEU A 161 36.74 -2.34 36.95
C LEU A 161 37.79 -3.42 37.30
N LYS A 162 37.91 -4.46 36.49
CA LYS A 162 38.92 -5.51 36.69
C LYS A 162 40.33 -4.97 36.56
N LEU A 163 40.61 -4.19 35.55
CA LEU A 163 41.89 -3.50 35.32
C LEU A 163 42.24 -2.59 36.53
N TYR A 164 41.27 -1.80 36.97
CA TYR A 164 41.44 -0.87 38.08
C TYR A 164 41.76 -1.63 39.39
N ARG A 165 41.11 -2.76 39.67
CA ARG A 165 41.41 -3.62 40.85
C ARG A 165 42.77 -4.24 40.76
N GLU A 166 43.25 -4.65 39.57
CA GLU A 166 44.60 -5.20 39.38
C GLU A 166 45.69 -4.14 39.58
N ASP A 167 45.46 -2.88 39.17
CA ASP A 167 46.38 -1.77 39.41
C ASP A 167 46.46 -1.38 40.91
N MET A 168 45.31 -1.31 41.59
CA MET A 168 45.28 -0.99 43.01
C MET A 168 45.82 -2.10 43.91
N GLY A 169 45.94 -3.31 43.43
CA GLY A 169 46.52 -4.45 44.18
C GLY A 169 48.03 -4.60 44.01
N ARG A 170 48.67 -3.72 43.22
CA ARG A 170 50.15 -3.71 42.95
C ARG A 170 50.91 -2.69 43.82
N ASP A 171 50.17 -1.80 44.52
CA ASP A 171 50.72 -0.85 45.51
C ASP A 171 50.56 -1.46 46.93
#